data_4275efe713328c1942a8c3ce01f0fc4e
#
_entry.id   4275efe713328c1942a8c3ce01f0fc4e
#
_cell.length_a   1.000
_cell.length_b   1.000
_cell.length_c   1.000
_cell.angle_alpha   90.00
_cell.angle_beta   90.00
_cell.angle_gamma   90.00
#
_symmetry.space_group_name_H-M   'P 1'
#
loop_
_entity.id
_entity.type
_entity.pdbx_description
1 polymer ?
#
loop_
_entity_poly.entity_id
_entity_poly.type
_entity_poly.pdbx_seq_one_letter_code
_entity_poly.pdbx_strand_id
1 'polypeptide(L)'
;ADGREKHVFGRRTLPEMDLASVACAIQNMWLAARAEGIGLGWVSIFDPAELAKLLGMPTGARPVAILCIGHVEAFYPRPMLEIHQWAERMPLETVVFENGWRDEVPAPTGG
;
A
#
# COMPACT_ATOMS: atom_id res chain seq x y z
N ALA A 1 2.38 -12.35 22.50
CA ALA A 1 1.91 -10.98 22.71
C ALA A 1 3.08 -10.09 23.09
N ASP A 2 3.12 -8.90 22.54
CA ASP A 2 4.21 -7.96 22.78
C ASP A 2 3.93 -6.96 23.92
N GLY A 3 2.84 -7.16 24.65
CA GLY A 3 2.47 -6.34 25.80
C GLY A 3 1.84 -5.00 25.46
N ARG A 4 1.69 -4.67 24.18
CA ARG A 4 1.11 -3.39 23.74
C ARG A 4 -0.41 -3.40 23.65
N GLU A 5 -1.01 -4.56 23.70
CA GLU A 5 -2.46 -4.73 23.45
C GLU A 5 -3.34 -3.95 24.42
N LYS A 6 -2.87 -3.72 25.64
CA LYS A 6 -3.65 -2.98 26.66
C LYS A 6 -3.82 -1.51 26.34
N HIS A 7 -2.92 -0.97 25.51
CA HIS A 7 -2.82 0.48 25.30
C HIS A 7 -3.02 0.90 23.85
N VAL A 8 -3.39 -0.02 22.98
CA VAL A 8 -3.56 0.25 21.54
C VAL A 8 -5.02 0.15 21.18
N PHE A 9 -5.60 1.29 20.77
CA PHE A 9 -6.98 1.33 20.30
C PHE A 9 -7.15 0.53 19.01
N GLY A 10 -8.29 -0.16 18.90
CA GLY A 10 -8.68 -0.84 17.67
C GLY A 10 -8.03 -2.19 17.44
N ARG A 11 -6.99 -2.53 18.17
CA ARG A 11 -6.25 -3.77 17.94
C ARG A 11 -7.09 -5.02 18.14
N ARG A 12 -8.04 -4.96 19.09
CA ARG A 12 -8.93 -6.10 19.36
C ARG A 12 -10.08 -6.22 18.37
N THR A 13 -10.43 -5.11 17.74
CA THR A 13 -11.54 -5.07 16.78
C THR A 13 -11.07 -5.15 15.33
N LEU A 14 -9.92 -4.58 15.04
CA LEU A 14 -9.33 -4.54 13.69
C LEU A 14 -7.85 -4.88 13.79
N PRO A 15 -7.49 -6.16 13.84
CA PRO A 15 -6.09 -6.57 14.02
C PRO A 15 -5.16 -6.11 12.89
N GLU A 16 -5.71 -5.85 11.71
CA GLU A 16 -4.93 -5.38 10.55
C GLU A 16 -4.56 -3.90 10.62
N MET A 17 -4.93 -3.19 11.69
CA MET A 17 -4.60 -1.76 11.81
C MET A 17 -3.10 -1.49 11.93
N ASP A 18 -2.33 -2.42 12.47
CA ASP A 18 -0.88 -2.30 12.49
C ASP A 18 -0.33 -2.24 11.06
N LEU A 19 -0.81 -3.14 10.21
CA LEU A 19 -0.45 -3.15 8.80
C LEU A 19 -0.90 -1.87 8.10
N ALA A 20 -2.12 -1.41 8.39
CA ALA A 20 -2.65 -0.19 7.81
C ALA A 20 -1.79 1.02 8.19
N SER A 21 -1.34 1.11 9.44
CA SER A 21 -0.47 2.18 9.90
C SER A 21 0.88 2.18 9.17
N VAL A 22 1.47 1.01 8.99
CA VAL A 22 2.72 0.87 8.25
C VAL A 22 2.53 1.29 6.79
N ALA A 23 1.42 0.86 6.17
CA ALA A 23 1.12 1.22 4.79
C ALA A 23 0.98 2.74 4.63
N CYS A 24 0.32 3.42 5.58
CA CYS A 24 0.21 4.88 5.57
C CYS A 24 1.58 5.54 5.67
N ALA A 25 2.45 5.03 6.54
CA ALA A 25 3.81 5.55 6.67
C ALA A 25 4.60 5.40 5.37
N ILE A 26 4.48 4.26 4.71
CA ILE A 26 5.15 4.00 3.44
C ILE A 26 4.64 4.97 2.37
N GLN A 27 3.34 5.19 2.29
CA GLN A 27 2.77 6.14 1.33
C GLN A 27 3.29 7.56 1.58
N ASN A 28 3.39 7.97 2.85
CA ASN A 28 3.95 9.28 3.20
C ASN A 28 5.42 9.39 2.79
N MET A 29 6.22 8.33 3.00
CA MET A 29 7.60 8.28 2.52
C MET A 29 7.67 8.44 1.02
N TRP A 30 6.79 7.77 0.31
CA TRP A 30 6.73 7.79 -1.14
C TRP A 30 6.46 9.21 -1.66
N LEU A 31 5.45 9.85 -1.11
CA LEU A 31 5.12 11.23 -1.50
C LEU A 31 6.24 12.21 -1.14
N ALA A 32 6.83 12.07 0.03
CA ALA A 32 7.96 12.90 0.44
C ALA A 32 9.17 12.71 -0.48
N ALA A 33 9.50 11.46 -0.81
CA ALA A 33 10.57 11.15 -1.72
C ALA A 33 10.32 11.79 -3.09
N ARG A 34 9.10 11.66 -3.61
CA ARG A 34 8.73 12.25 -4.90
C ARG A 34 8.87 13.77 -4.88
N ALA A 35 8.49 14.41 -3.78
CA ALA A 35 8.65 15.86 -3.63
C ALA A 35 10.13 16.28 -3.68
N GLU A 36 11.03 15.42 -3.23
CA GLU A 36 12.47 15.65 -3.28
C GLU A 36 13.09 15.16 -4.60
N GLY A 37 12.31 14.70 -5.54
CA GLY A 37 12.81 14.18 -6.81
C GLY A 37 13.44 12.80 -6.71
N ILE A 38 13.11 12.04 -5.66
CA ILE A 38 13.66 10.70 -5.41
C ILE A 38 12.58 9.67 -5.70
N GLY A 39 12.95 8.59 -6.39
CA GLY A 39 12.04 7.48 -6.66
C GLY A 39 11.93 6.53 -5.49
N LEU A 40 10.74 6.01 -5.25
CA LEU A 40 10.48 4.96 -4.29
C LEU A 40 9.61 3.89 -4.95
N GLY A 41 9.93 2.64 -4.71
CA GLY A 41 9.12 1.52 -5.19
C GLY A 41 8.82 0.56 -4.05
N TRP A 42 7.59 0.07 -4.00
CA TRP A 42 7.17 -0.94 -3.04
C TRP A 42 7.25 -2.30 -3.71
N VAL A 43 8.04 -3.20 -3.14
CA VAL A 43 8.16 -4.58 -3.59
C VAL A 43 7.52 -5.47 -2.53
N SER A 44 6.55 -6.27 -2.93
CA SER A 44 5.87 -7.23 -2.04
C SER A 44 5.99 -8.68 -2.52
N ILE A 45 6.65 -8.91 -3.65
CA ILE A 45 6.84 -10.26 -4.20
C ILE A 45 8.05 -10.91 -3.53
N PHE A 46 7.84 -11.42 -2.33
CA PHE A 46 8.85 -12.14 -1.55
C PHE A 46 8.15 -13.07 -0.57
N ASP A 47 8.88 -14.05 -0.05
CA ASP A 47 8.41 -14.91 1.04
C ASP A 47 8.66 -14.20 2.36
N PRO A 48 7.63 -13.80 3.12
CA PRO A 48 7.83 -13.07 4.38
C PRO A 48 8.63 -13.84 5.42
N ALA A 49 8.41 -15.14 5.51
CA ALA A 49 9.12 -15.97 6.49
C ALA A 49 10.62 -16.07 6.18
N GLU A 50 10.95 -16.25 4.92
CA GLU A 50 12.35 -16.31 4.48
C GLU A 50 13.04 -14.95 4.66
N LEU A 51 12.36 -13.87 4.35
CA LEU A 51 12.92 -12.53 4.54
C LEU A 51 13.13 -12.22 6.03
N ALA A 52 12.16 -12.57 6.87
CA ALA A 52 12.28 -12.39 8.32
C ALA A 52 13.48 -13.16 8.86
N LYS A 53 13.68 -14.39 8.40
CA LYS A 53 14.81 -15.23 8.80
C LYS A 53 16.13 -14.60 8.35
N LEU A 54 16.21 -14.17 7.11
CA LEU A 54 17.42 -13.54 6.57
C LEU A 54 17.83 -12.31 7.38
N LEU A 55 16.85 -11.51 7.79
CA LEU A 55 17.08 -10.27 8.53
C LEU A 55 17.20 -10.47 10.04
N GLY A 56 17.00 -11.70 10.53
CA GLY A 56 17.03 -11.97 11.97
C GLY A 56 15.91 -11.30 12.73
N MET A 57 14.72 -11.16 12.13
CA MET A 57 13.59 -10.48 12.76
C MET A 57 13.07 -11.28 13.94
N PRO A 58 12.62 -10.61 15.01
CA PRO A 58 12.10 -11.32 16.19
C PRO A 58 10.77 -12.00 15.89
N THR A 59 10.43 -12.99 16.71
CA THR A 59 9.13 -13.67 16.62
C THR A 59 8.00 -12.68 16.74
N GLY A 60 7.01 -12.78 15.85
CA GLY A 60 5.88 -11.88 15.79
C GLY A 60 6.06 -10.66 14.90
N ALA A 61 7.28 -10.38 14.46
CA ALA A 61 7.54 -9.35 13.48
C ALA A 61 7.30 -9.91 12.07
N ARG A 62 6.72 -9.09 11.20
CA ARG A 62 6.42 -9.49 9.83
C ARG A 62 6.88 -8.42 8.86
N PRO A 63 7.73 -8.76 7.89
CA PRO A 63 8.07 -7.81 6.83
C PRO A 63 6.86 -7.63 5.90
N VAL A 64 6.56 -6.38 5.56
CA VAL A 64 5.41 -6.06 4.70
C VAL A 64 5.82 -5.50 3.35
N ALA A 65 7.06 -5.07 3.22
CA ALA A 65 7.55 -4.48 1.98
C ALA A 65 9.07 -4.45 1.97
N ILE A 66 9.61 -4.47 0.77
CA ILE A 66 10.98 -4.04 0.51
C ILE A 66 10.85 -2.73 -0.24
N LEU A 67 11.40 -1.66 0.30
CA LEU A 67 11.34 -0.36 -0.32
C LEU A 67 12.63 -0.07 -1.08
N CYS A 68 12.50 0.15 -2.37
CA CYS A 68 13.62 0.55 -3.22
C CYS A 68 13.59 2.08 -3.34
N ILE A 69 14.63 2.75 -2.87
CA ILE A 69 14.70 4.20 -2.85
C ILE A 69 15.97 4.63 -3.57
N GLY A 70 15.85 5.58 -4.48
CA GLY A 70 17.02 6.09 -5.19
C GLY A 70 16.69 7.12 -6.24
N HIS A 71 17.74 7.60 -6.88
CA HIS A 71 17.61 8.51 -8.00
C HIS A 71 17.18 7.74 -9.24
N VAL A 72 16.28 8.32 -10.02
CA VAL A 72 15.78 7.74 -11.27
C VAL A 72 16.07 8.70 -12.42
N GLU A 73 16.21 8.16 -13.62
CA GLU A 73 16.46 8.99 -14.81
C GLU A 73 15.25 9.88 -15.12
N ALA A 74 14.06 9.33 -14.96
CA ALA A 74 12.80 10.04 -15.19
C ALA A 74 11.69 9.35 -14.43
N PHE A 75 10.64 10.13 -14.11
CA PHE A 75 9.43 9.57 -13.54
C PHE A 75 8.44 9.29 -14.66
N TYR A 76 7.59 8.29 -14.45
CA TYR A 76 6.53 8.00 -15.42
C TYR A 76 5.58 9.19 -15.54
N PRO A 77 5.19 9.56 -16.78
CA PRO A 77 4.26 10.69 -17.00
C PRO A 77 2.81 10.36 -16.61
N ARG A 78 2.49 9.08 -16.47
CA ARG A 78 1.17 8.57 -16.09
C ARG A 78 1.35 7.37 -15.18
N PRO A 79 0.31 6.92 -14.47
CA PRO A 79 0.43 5.72 -13.64
C PRO A 79 0.97 4.53 -14.43
N MET A 80 1.90 3.82 -13.82
CA MET A 80 2.56 2.67 -14.45
C MET A 80 1.55 1.58 -14.85
N LEU A 81 0.51 1.39 -14.03
CA LEU A 81 -0.53 0.41 -14.32
C LEU A 81 -1.23 0.71 -15.65
N GLU A 82 -1.44 1.99 -15.95
CA GLU A 82 -2.03 2.41 -17.23
C GLU A 82 -1.06 2.23 -18.38
N ILE A 83 0.21 2.65 -18.18
CA ILE A 83 1.24 2.57 -19.23
C ILE A 83 1.46 1.12 -19.67
N HIS A 84 1.53 0.21 -18.70
CA HIS A 84 1.74 -1.21 -18.98
C HIS A 84 0.45 -2.00 -19.21
N GLN A 85 -0.68 -1.31 -19.27
CA GLN A 85 -1.98 -1.93 -19.54
C GLN A 85 -2.38 -3.01 -18.52
N TRP A 86 -1.92 -2.85 -17.28
CA TRP A 86 -2.28 -3.79 -16.19
C TRP A 86 -3.63 -3.45 -15.60
N ALA A 87 -4.00 -2.19 -15.59
CA ALA A 87 -5.27 -1.72 -15.06
C ALA A 87 -5.62 -0.36 -15.64
N GLU A 88 -6.90 -0.05 -15.63
CA GLU A 88 -7.42 1.24 -16.03
C GLU A 88 -8.02 1.95 -14.83
N ARG A 89 -8.01 3.27 -14.86
CA ARG A 89 -8.66 4.06 -13.83
C ARG A 89 -10.18 3.92 -13.94
N MET A 90 -10.81 3.53 -12.85
CA MET A 90 -12.27 3.50 -12.80
C MET A 90 -12.82 4.92 -12.69
N PRO A 91 -13.93 5.21 -13.37
CA PRO A 91 -14.62 6.48 -13.14
C PRO A 91 -15.04 6.62 -11.67
N LEU A 92 -14.82 7.80 -11.11
CA LEU A 92 -15.05 8.02 -9.67
C LEU A 92 -16.51 7.73 -9.28
N GLU A 93 -17.45 8.11 -10.11
CA GLU A 93 -18.88 7.92 -9.85
C GLU A 93 -19.30 6.46 -9.76
N THR A 94 -18.46 5.53 -10.23
CA THR A 94 -18.77 4.10 -10.14
C THR A 94 -18.35 3.48 -8.83
N VAL A 95 -17.57 4.19 -8.01
CA VAL A 95 -17.02 3.69 -6.75
C VAL A 95 -17.35 4.58 -5.56
N VAL A 96 -18.05 5.69 -5.79
CA VAL A 96 -18.49 6.58 -4.72
C VAL A 96 -20.01 6.52 -4.64
N PHE A 97 -20.51 6.21 -3.45
CA PHE A 97 -21.96 6.07 -3.21
C PHE A 97 -22.38 7.06 -2.13
N GLU A 98 -23.46 7.78 -2.41
CA GLU A 98 -24.01 8.74 -1.47
C GLU A 98 -25.00 8.04 -0.53
N ASN A 99 -24.78 8.19 0.77
CA ASN A 99 -25.68 7.71 1.84
C ASN A 99 -25.90 6.21 1.91
N GLY A 100 -25.22 5.40 1.11
CA GLY A 100 -25.37 3.95 1.16
C GLY A 100 -24.73 3.27 -0.03
N TRP A 101 -24.35 2.04 0.15
CA TRP A 101 -23.74 1.21 -0.88
C TRP A 101 -24.77 0.84 -1.94
N ARG A 102 -24.35 0.68 -3.20
CA ARG A 102 -25.18 0.13 -4.28
C ARG A 102 -24.70 -1.27 -4.64
N ASP A 103 -25.64 -2.18 -4.85
CA ASP A 103 -25.32 -3.58 -5.15
C ASP A 103 -24.69 -3.74 -6.52
N GLU A 104 -25.04 -2.88 -7.47
CA GLU A 104 -24.48 -2.90 -8.81
C GLU A 104 -23.66 -1.65 -9.07
N VAL A 105 -22.42 -1.85 -9.47
CA VAL A 105 -21.57 -0.78 -9.97
C VAL A 105 -21.79 -0.72 -11.48
N PRO A 106 -22.24 0.44 -12.04
CA PRO A 106 -22.41 0.55 -13.48
C PRO A 106 -21.11 0.23 -14.21
N ALA A 107 -21.22 -0.54 -15.28
CA ALA A 107 -20.06 -0.82 -16.11
C ALA A 107 -19.47 0.50 -16.61
N PRO A 108 -18.13 0.62 -16.69
CA PRO A 108 -17.53 1.82 -17.28
C PRO A 108 -18.04 2.00 -18.70
N THR A 109 -18.68 3.15 -18.94
CA THR A 109 -19.05 3.49 -20.30
C THR A 109 -17.82 4.07 -20.95
N GLY A 110 -17.18 3.28 -21.76
CA GLY A 110 -16.10 3.90 -22.34
C GLY A 110 -15.47 3.24 -23.38
N GLY A 111 -15.45 3.61 -24.35
CA GLY A 111 -14.83 3.03 -25.41
C GLY A 111 -13.34 3.02 -25.42
#